data_016c1a9e15b71a8b9cecba6d7badd028
#
_entry.id   016c1a9e15b71a8b9cecba6d7badd028
#
_cell.length_a   1.000
_cell.length_b   1.000
_cell.length_c   1.000
_cell.angle_alpha   90.00
_cell.angle_beta   90.00
_cell.angle_gamma   90.00
#
_symmetry.space_group_name_H-M   'P 1'
#
loop_
_entity.id
_entity.type
_entity.pdbx_description
1 polymer ?
#
loop_
_entity_poly.entity_id
_entity_poly.type
_entity_poly.pdbx_seq_one_letter_code
_entity_poly.pdbx_strand_id
1 'polypeptide(L)'
;MTTMSHYYTLQKYTNPSSRHTCPACGRQRCFTLYVDPDANPLHETVGRCDHESSCGYHLTPRQYFHDHPEHYHHCHPERNHCHPESTTVIPSLRSESRNLHHYRHARPDRASPGIIPHNLIPPPSATNHLISYLKTMIPSSAIDRIIADYRLASTPDQAIIFLQIDQDNQCRTGKIMQYNPSTGHRIKDPNKPGRINWLHSILKRRKQLPPDWQLTQCLFGEHLLPQHPDKTIALVESEKTAIICAALMPQYLWLATGGKSQFNNRLTVLKGRKIIAFPDIDAYHDWLHRTTDFPHLDLKVSDLLEKHATPEDRAAHIDLADWIIQFLTNNK
;
A
#
# COMPACT_ATOMS: atom_id res chain seq x y z
N MET A 1 -13.17 12.48 -20.37
CA MET A 1 -11.96 13.19 -19.90
C MET A 1 -10.85 12.16 -19.76
N THR A 2 -10.01 12.02 -20.74
CA THR A 2 -8.83 11.13 -20.71
C THR A 2 -7.79 11.82 -19.81
N THR A 3 -7.54 11.24 -18.66
CA THR A 3 -6.65 11.85 -17.65
C THR A 3 -5.22 11.79 -18.15
N MET A 4 -4.51 12.91 -18.12
CA MET A 4 -3.10 13.08 -18.47
C MET A 4 -2.12 12.12 -17.80
N SER A 5 -2.54 11.40 -16.76
CA SER A 5 -1.71 10.39 -16.08
C SER A 5 -1.35 9.19 -16.95
N HIS A 6 -1.98 9.02 -18.11
CA HIS A 6 -1.70 7.94 -19.07
C HIS A 6 -0.75 8.35 -20.19
N TYR A 7 -0.49 9.64 -20.38
CA TYR A 7 0.40 10.14 -21.42
C TYR A 7 1.87 9.95 -21.06
N TYR A 8 2.24 10.17 -19.80
CA TYR A 8 3.59 9.98 -19.31
C TYR A 8 3.76 8.63 -18.63
N THR A 9 4.80 7.87 -19.00
CA THR A 9 5.13 6.57 -18.43
C THR A 9 6.56 6.57 -17.89
N LEU A 10 6.86 5.72 -16.91
CA LEU A 10 8.23 5.56 -16.45
C LEU A 10 9.11 4.98 -17.57
N GLN A 11 10.23 5.63 -17.81
CA GLN A 11 11.20 5.24 -18.84
C GLN A 11 11.64 3.79 -18.68
N LYS A 12 11.54 3.00 -19.74
CA LYS A 12 12.01 1.60 -19.73
C LYS A 12 13.52 1.56 -19.53
N TYR A 13 13.98 0.59 -18.75
CA TYR A 13 15.42 0.34 -18.63
C TYR A 13 15.96 -0.25 -19.94
N THR A 14 16.89 0.42 -20.57
CA THR A 14 17.59 -0.05 -21.78
C THR A 14 19.08 -0.26 -21.52
N ASN A 15 19.69 0.63 -20.75
CA ASN A 15 21.11 0.60 -20.40
C ASN A 15 21.36 1.47 -19.14
N PRO A 16 22.56 1.48 -18.54
CA PRO A 16 22.85 2.29 -17.36
C PRO A 16 22.61 3.81 -17.51
N SER A 17 22.66 4.36 -18.73
CA SER A 17 22.38 5.78 -18.97
C SER A 17 20.89 6.13 -18.97
N SER A 18 19.99 5.12 -19.03
CA SER A 18 18.55 5.31 -18.83
C SER A 18 18.15 5.47 -17.34
N ARG A 19 19.12 5.56 -16.45
CA ARG A 19 18.92 5.86 -15.03
C ARG A 19 19.68 7.13 -14.65
N HIS A 20 19.00 8.00 -13.93
CA HIS A 20 19.46 9.33 -13.56
C HIS A 20 19.85 9.40 -12.09
N THR A 21 20.41 10.53 -11.69
CA THR A 21 20.68 10.83 -10.28
C THR A 21 19.37 11.18 -9.57
N CYS A 22 19.10 10.55 -8.43
CA CYS A 22 17.90 10.85 -7.66
C CYS A 22 18.01 12.24 -7.01
N PRO A 23 17.03 13.14 -7.21
CA PRO A 23 17.06 14.49 -6.65
C PRO A 23 16.96 14.51 -5.11
N ALA A 24 16.40 13.47 -4.50
CA ALA A 24 16.24 13.40 -3.06
C ALA A 24 17.44 12.78 -2.33
N CYS A 25 17.99 11.67 -2.81
CA CYS A 25 19.10 11.00 -2.12
C CYS A 25 20.48 11.20 -2.76
N GLY A 26 20.58 11.91 -3.90
CA GLY A 26 21.82 12.19 -4.60
C GLY A 26 22.54 10.99 -5.21
N ARG A 27 22.01 9.78 -5.08
CA ARG A 27 22.63 8.57 -5.62
C ARG A 27 22.47 8.54 -7.13
N GLN A 28 23.56 8.16 -7.81
CA GLN A 28 23.60 8.05 -9.27
C GLN A 28 22.96 6.74 -9.74
N ARG A 29 22.42 6.75 -10.97
CA ARG A 29 21.89 5.57 -11.68
C ARG A 29 20.79 4.80 -10.94
N CYS A 30 19.96 5.52 -10.22
CA CYS A 30 18.86 4.94 -9.45
C CYS A 30 17.54 5.68 -9.58
N PHE A 31 17.44 6.61 -10.54
CA PHE A 31 16.24 7.42 -10.71
C PHE A 31 15.69 7.24 -12.13
N THR A 32 14.41 6.89 -12.21
CA THR A 32 13.68 6.66 -13.46
C THR A 32 12.75 7.82 -13.70
N LEU A 33 12.92 8.54 -14.81
CA LEU A 33 12.07 9.66 -15.21
C LEU A 33 10.73 9.19 -15.79
N TYR A 34 9.72 10.05 -15.71
CA TYR A 34 8.52 9.94 -16.51
C TYR A 34 8.77 10.61 -17.88
N VAL A 35 8.48 9.86 -18.94
CA VAL A 35 8.68 10.29 -20.34
C VAL A 35 7.36 10.21 -21.12
N ASP A 36 7.22 11.06 -22.11
CA ASP A 36 6.16 11.01 -23.11
C ASP A 36 6.36 9.85 -24.12
N PRO A 37 5.45 9.63 -25.09
CA PRO A 37 5.60 8.59 -26.11
C PRO A 37 6.84 8.73 -26.98
N ASP A 38 7.38 9.95 -27.11
CA ASP A 38 8.59 10.26 -27.88
C ASP A 38 9.87 10.16 -27.04
N ALA A 39 9.76 9.65 -25.81
CA ALA A 39 10.83 9.47 -24.83
C ALA A 39 11.43 10.78 -24.27
N ASN A 40 10.75 11.92 -24.41
CA ASN A 40 11.16 13.17 -23.78
C ASN A 40 10.74 13.17 -22.30
N PRO A 41 11.63 13.52 -21.36
CA PRO A 41 11.28 13.60 -19.94
C PRO A 41 10.33 14.79 -19.68
N LEU A 42 9.34 14.57 -18.80
CA LEU A 42 8.45 15.63 -18.38
C LEU A 42 9.21 16.74 -17.64
N HIS A 43 10.02 16.33 -16.68
CA HIS A 43 10.90 17.21 -15.92
C HIS A 43 11.97 16.36 -15.22
N GLU A 44 13.14 16.92 -14.94
CA GLU A 44 14.27 16.20 -14.32
C GLU A 44 14.00 15.66 -12.91
N THR A 45 13.00 16.23 -12.20
CA THR A 45 12.60 15.78 -10.87
C THR A 45 11.39 14.84 -10.89
N VAL A 46 10.71 14.69 -12.04
CA VAL A 46 9.49 13.89 -12.13
C VAL A 46 9.82 12.45 -12.48
N GLY A 47 9.78 11.59 -11.47
CA GLY A 47 10.24 10.22 -11.60
C GLY A 47 10.19 9.43 -10.31
N ARG A 48 10.79 8.26 -10.32
CA ARG A 48 10.83 7.34 -9.17
C ARG A 48 12.26 6.86 -8.90
N CYS A 49 12.66 6.92 -7.63
CA CYS A 49 13.91 6.33 -7.16
C CYS A 49 13.77 4.81 -7.02
N ASP A 50 14.75 4.05 -7.50
CA ASP A 50 14.78 2.58 -7.38
C ASP A 50 15.04 2.11 -5.92
N HIS A 51 15.50 3.02 -5.04
CA HIS A 51 15.69 2.76 -3.62
C HIS A 51 14.38 3.02 -2.83
N GLU A 52 13.35 2.24 -3.13
CA GLU A 52 12.02 2.41 -2.50
C GLU A 52 12.05 2.35 -0.98
N SER A 53 12.89 1.49 -0.40
CA SER A 53 12.98 1.27 1.05
C SER A 53 13.84 2.29 1.80
N SER A 54 14.75 3.00 1.13
CA SER A 54 15.71 3.90 1.78
C SER A 54 15.61 5.36 1.34
N CYS A 55 15.02 5.63 0.18
CA CYS A 55 14.79 6.98 -0.34
C CYS A 55 13.30 7.27 -0.53
N GLY A 56 12.55 6.35 -1.13
CA GLY A 56 11.11 6.45 -1.36
C GLY A 56 10.67 7.59 -2.28
N TYR A 57 11.59 8.35 -2.87
CA TYR A 57 11.22 9.48 -3.72
C TYR A 57 10.47 9.03 -4.96
N HIS A 58 9.26 9.53 -5.11
CA HIS A 58 8.40 9.29 -6.26
C HIS A 58 7.50 10.49 -6.50
N LEU A 59 7.88 11.35 -7.45
CA LEU A 59 7.05 12.46 -7.93
C LEU A 59 6.36 12.03 -9.22
N THR A 60 5.04 11.94 -9.19
CA THR A 60 4.23 11.55 -10.36
C THR A 60 3.89 12.75 -11.23
N PRO A 61 3.59 12.56 -12.55
CA PRO A 61 3.11 13.64 -13.42
C PRO A 61 1.88 14.37 -12.85
N ARG A 62 0.96 13.65 -12.21
CA ARG A 62 -0.23 14.23 -11.60
C ARG A 62 0.10 15.18 -10.46
N GLN A 63 1.04 14.80 -9.58
CA GLN A 63 1.50 15.66 -8.49
C GLN A 63 2.22 16.89 -9.05
N TYR A 64 3.11 16.69 -10.03
CA TYR A 64 3.84 17.77 -10.66
C TYR A 64 2.91 18.82 -11.29
N PHE A 65 1.91 18.41 -12.07
CA PHE A 65 0.96 19.35 -12.66
C PHE A 65 -0.03 19.97 -11.67
N HIS A 66 -0.24 19.33 -10.52
CA HIS A 66 -0.99 19.94 -9.43
C HIS A 66 -0.21 21.12 -8.82
N ASP A 67 1.10 20.95 -8.63
CA ASP A 67 1.96 21.95 -8.02
C ASP A 67 2.45 23.01 -9.02
N HIS A 68 2.38 22.68 -10.33
CA HIS A 68 2.79 23.52 -11.45
C HIS A 68 1.69 23.61 -12.52
N PRO A 69 0.54 24.23 -12.21
CA PRO A 69 -0.59 24.30 -13.15
C PRO A 69 -0.27 25.07 -14.43
N GLU A 70 0.74 25.96 -14.41
CA GLU A 70 1.27 26.69 -15.55
C GLU A 70 1.87 25.78 -16.61
N HIS A 71 2.41 24.60 -16.24
CA HIS A 71 2.99 23.64 -17.18
C HIS A 71 1.93 22.74 -17.84
N TYR A 72 0.68 22.79 -17.38
CA TYR A 72 -0.40 21.96 -17.90
C TYR A 72 -0.79 22.28 -19.35
N HIS A 73 -0.61 23.53 -19.78
CA HIS A 73 -1.06 24.02 -21.09
C HIS A 73 -0.10 23.72 -22.25
N HIS A 74 1.15 23.32 -21.97
CA HIS A 74 2.14 23.06 -23.02
C HIS A 74 2.18 21.61 -23.54
N CYS A 75 1.35 20.71 -23.03
CA CYS A 75 1.47 19.27 -23.27
C CYS A 75 0.35 18.67 -24.15
N HIS A 76 -0.42 19.47 -24.92
CA HIS A 76 -1.46 18.96 -25.83
C HIS A 76 -1.20 19.37 -27.27
N PRO A 77 -0.81 18.41 -28.17
CA PRO A 77 -0.64 18.67 -29.60
C PRO A 77 -1.97 18.84 -30.39
N GLU A 78 -3.11 18.50 -29.81
CA GLU A 78 -4.38 18.47 -30.54
C GLU A 78 -5.45 19.37 -29.91
N ARG A 79 -5.27 20.71 -29.96
CA ARG A 79 -6.38 21.69 -29.94
C ARG A 79 -5.95 23.05 -30.50
N ASN A 80 -5.73 23.09 -31.80
CA ASN A 80 -5.91 24.35 -32.54
C ASN A 80 -7.40 24.48 -32.88
N HIS A 81 -8.16 25.21 -32.04
CA HIS A 81 -9.30 26.00 -32.42
C HIS A 81 -9.70 26.85 -31.22
N CYS A 82 -9.18 28.07 -31.21
CA CYS A 82 -9.75 29.18 -30.44
C CYS A 82 -10.87 29.78 -31.26
N HIS A 83 -12.07 29.84 -30.69
CA HIS A 83 -13.03 30.92 -30.96
C HIS A 83 -13.73 31.32 -29.67
N PRO A 84 -13.89 32.63 -29.45
CA PRO A 84 -14.48 33.16 -28.22
C PRO A 84 -16.01 33.40 -28.39
N GLU A 85 -16.64 33.43 -27.23
CA GLU A 85 -17.93 34.06 -26.94
C GLU A 85 -19.23 33.44 -27.51
N SER A 86 -20.09 33.00 -26.59
CA SER A 86 -21.39 33.66 -26.38
C SER A 86 -22.13 33.07 -25.18
N THR A 87 -22.54 33.98 -24.35
CA THR A 87 -23.57 33.92 -23.32
C THR A 87 -24.91 33.44 -23.91
N THR A 88 -25.67 32.55 -23.24
CA THR A 88 -27.06 32.79 -22.81
C THR A 88 -27.82 31.50 -22.43
N VAL A 89 -28.42 31.55 -21.25
CA VAL A 89 -29.77 31.20 -20.82
C VAL A 89 -30.23 29.73 -20.79
N ILE A 90 -30.55 29.33 -19.55
CA ILE A 90 -31.37 28.18 -19.14
C ILE A 90 -32.86 28.42 -19.60
N PRO A 91 -33.59 27.35 -19.90
CA PRO A 91 -34.67 27.05 -19.00
C PRO A 91 -34.88 25.57 -18.64
N SER A 92 -35.45 25.44 -17.44
CA SER A 92 -35.96 24.23 -16.81
C SER A 92 -37.19 23.64 -17.54
N LEU A 93 -37.49 22.36 -17.40
CA LEU A 93 -38.71 21.78 -16.86
C LEU A 93 -38.88 20.27 -17.12
N ARG A 94 -39.19 19.58 -16.02
CA ARG A 94 -40.18 18.49 -15.80
C ARG A 94 -40.01 17.08 -16.42
N SER A 95 -39.82 16.18 -15.46
CA SER A 95 -40.54 14.93 -15.16
C SER A 95 -41.16 14.10 -16.29
N GLU A 96 -40.84 12.84 -16.33
CA GLU A 96 -41.81 11.75 -16.24
C GLU A 96 -41.11 10.37 -16.06
N SER A 97 -41.63 9.66 -15.08
CA SER A 97 -41.33 8.28 -14.77
C SER A 97 -41.85 7.31 -15.83
N ARG A 98 -41.08 6.35 -16.27
CA ARG A 98 -41.58 5.05 -16.75
C ARG A 98 -40.58 3.93 -16.41
N ASN A 99 -41.08 3.02 -15.59
CA ASN A 99 -40.54 1.70 -15.36
C ASN A 99 -40.39 0.91 -16.67
N LEU A 100 -39.23 0.40 -16.94
CA LEU A 100 -39.08 -0.73 -17.87
C LEU A 100 -37.97 -1.65 -17.32
N HIS A 101 -38.42 -2.77 -16.75
CA HIS A 101 -37.55 -3.94 -16.49
C HIS A 101 -36.93 -4.37 -17.83
N HIS A 102 -35.63 -4.15 -17.94
CA HIS A 102 -34.80 -4.90 -18.91
C HIS A 102 -33.79 -5.75 -18.16
N TYR A 103 -34.06 -7.04 -18.14
CA TYR A 103 -33.06 -8.08 -17.93
C TYR A 103 -31.90 -7.81 -18.91
N ARG A 104 -30.83 -7.22 -18.42
CA ARG A 104 -29.57 -7.22 -19.15
C ARG A 104 -28.88 -8.55 -18.87
N HIS A 105 -28.70 -9.35 -19.91
CA HIS A 105 -27.76 -10.47 -19.92
C HIS A 105 -26.46 -10.05 -19.28
N ALA A 106 -26.06 -10.69 -18.17
CA ALA A 106 -24.78 -10.53 -17.55
C ALA A 106 -23.70 -10.90 -18.58
N ARG A 107 -22.94 -9.88 -19.01
CA ARG A 107 -21.67 -10.14 -19.70
C ARG A 107 -20.75 -10.84 -18.71
N PRO A 108 -19.93 -11.84 -19.11
CA PRO A 108 -18.96 -12.44 -18.22
C PRO A 108 -18.09 -11.32 -17.63
N ASP A 109 -17.97 -11.33 -16.31
CA ASP A 109 -17.24 -10.36 -15.52
C ASP A 109 -15.86 -10.07 -16.15
N ARG A 110 -15.72 -8.91 -16.74
CA ARG A 110 -14.39 -8.34 -16.96
C ARG A 110 -13.88 -8.02 -15.56
N ALA A 111 -13.03 -8.89 -15.03
CA ALA A 111 -12.36 -8.66 -13.75
C ALA A 111 -11.81 -7.22 -13.76
N SER A 112 -12.23 -6.42 -12.78
CA SER A 112 -11.74 -5.04 -12.67
C SER A 112 -10.22 -5.05 -12.60
N PRO A 113 -9.51 -4.15 -13.30
CA PRO A 113 -8.06 -4.10 -13.26
C PRO A 113 -7.55 -4.13 -11.83
N GLY A 114 -6.58 -4.99 -11.52
CA GLY A 114 -5.96 -5.07 -10.19
C GLY A 114 -6.61 -6.00 -9.17
N ILE A 115 -7.59 -6.82 -9.55
CA ILE A 115 -8.18 -7.87 -8.68
C ILE A 115 -7.54 -9.22 -9.02
N ILE A 116 -7.14 -9.98 -7.99
CA ILE A 116 -6.73 -11.37 -8.14
C ILE A 116 -7.98 -12.26 -8.13
N PRO A 117 -8.20 -13.10 -9.15
CA PRO A 117 -9.31 -14.04 -9.19
C PRO A 117 -9.36 -14.94 -7.95
N HIS A 118 -10.57 -15.18 -7.43
CA HIS A 118 -10.78 -15.90 -6.17
C HIS A 118 -10.12 -17.30 -6.15
N ASN A 119 -10.17 -18.03 -7.25
CA ASN A 119 -9.55 -19.34 -7.39
C ASN A 119 -8.02 -19.35 -7.37
N LEU A 120 -7.38 -18.18 -7.44
CA LEU A 120 -5.93 -18.00 -7.35
C LEU A 120 -5.48 -17.47 -5.98
N ILE A 121 -6.42 -17.21 -5.05
CA ILE A 121 -6.13 -16.75 -3.70
C ILE A 121 -5.84 -17.97 -2.83
N PRO A 122 -4.66 -18.06 -2.18
CA PRO A 122 -4.39 -19.15 -1.26
C PRO A 122 -5.35 -19.12 -0.07
N PRO A 123 -5.86 -20.28 0.39
CA PRO A 123 -6.71 -20.35 1.58
C PRO A 123 -5.93 -19.98 2.85
N PRO A 124 -6.62 -19.56 3.92
CA PRO A 124 -6.00 -19.36 5.21
C PRO A 124 -5.25 -20.60 5.70
N SER A 125 -4.07 -20.42 6.27
CA SER A 125 -3.21 -21.52 6.69
C SER A 125 -2.36 -21.12 7.90
N ALA A 126 -2.26 -22.04 8.85
CA ALA A 126 -1.38 -21.94 10.02
C ALA A 126 0.04 -22.48 9.75
N THR A 127 0.28 -23.05 8.57
CA THR A 127 1.50 -23.80 8.25
C THR A 127 2.58 -22.88 7.71
N ASN A 128 3.11 -21.97 8.54
CA ASN A 128 4.24 -21.14 8.20
C ASN A 128 5.11 -20.84 9.43
N HIS A 129 6.35 -20.46 9.18
CA HIS A 129 7.36 -20.27 10.21
C HIS A 129 7.02 -19.13 11.18
N LEU A 130 6.39 -18.04 10.73
CA LEU A 130 6.01 -16.96 11.63
C LEU A 130 4.94 -17.42 12.63
N ILE A 131 3.90 -18.11 12.16
CA ILE A 131 2.86 -18.64 13.05
C ILE A 131 3.44 -19.68 14.01
N SER A 132 4.36 -20.53 13.58
CA SER A 132 5.06 -21.48 14.45
C SER A 132 5.80 -20.76 15.58
N TYR A 133 6.50 -19.67 15.27
CA TYR A 133 7.16 -18.83 16.26
C TYR A 133 6.14 -18.18 17.22
N LEU A 134 5.09 -17.56 16.71
CA LEU A 134 4.10 -16.85 17.53
C LEU A 134 3.36 -17.79 18.48
N LYS A 135 3.13 -19.04 18.14
CA LYS A 135 2.53 -20.07 19.01
C LYS A 135 3.35 -20.36 20.27
N THR A 136 4.64 -20.02 20.31
CA THR A 136 5.47 -20.20 21.50
C THR A 136 5.15 -19.17 22.60
N MET A 137 4.50 -18.06 22.26
CA MET A 137 4.29 -16.93 23.18
C MET A 137 2.87 -16.40 23.22
N ILE A 138 2.06 -16.66 22.21
CA ILE A 138 0.68 -16.18 22.09
C ILE A 138 -0.28 -17.36 22.19
N PRO A 139 -1.39 -17.24 22.96
CA PRO A 139 -2.38 -18.30 23.09
C PRO A 139 -2.95 -18.76 21.75
N SER A 140 -3.17 -20.06 21.57
CA SER A 140 -3.65 -20.64 20.32
C SER A 140 -4.96 -20.03 19.82
N SER A 141 -5.91 -19.70 20.73
CA SER A 141 -7.17 -19.06 20.36
C SER A 141 -6.98 -17.67 19.73
N ALA A 142 -5.98 -16.91 20.18
CA ALA A 142 -5.65 -15.62 19.57
C ALA A 142 -4.95 -15.80 18.23
N ILE A 143 -4.12 -16.83 18.10
CA ILE A 143 -3.48 -17.20 16.80
C ILE A 143 -4.54 -17.62 15.77
N ASP A 144 -5.47 -18.50 16.14
CA ASP A 144 -6.53 -18.97 15.26
C ASP A 144 -7.41 -17.80 14.78
N ARG A 145 -7.73 -16.88 15.71
CA ARG A 145 -8.48 -15.66 15.39
C ARG A 145 -7.75 -14.80 14.35
N ILE A 146 -6.47 -14.47 14.54
CA ILE A 146 -5.75 -13.62 13.58
C ILE A 146 -5.54 -14.29 12.22
N ILE A 147 -5.41 -15.63 12.19
CA ILE A 147 -5.34 -16.37 10.92
C ILE A 147 -6.65 -16.22 10.16
N ALA A 148 -7.79 -16.38 10.84
CA ALA A 148 -9.10 -16.26 10.25
C ALA A 148 -9.40 -14.81 9.83
N ASP A 149 -9.25 -13.85 10.75
CA ASP A 149 -9.58 -12.44 10.54
C ASP A 149 -8.75 -11.84 9.40
N TYR A 150 -7.42 -12.03 9.42
CA TYR A 150 -6.52 -11.47 8.41
C TYR A 150 -6.30 -12.37 7.20
N ARG A 151 -6.98 -13.54 7.15
CA ARG A 151 -6.83 -14.53 6.07
C ARG A 151 -5.38 -14.86 5.75
N LEU A 152 -4.58 -15.07 6.81
CA LEU A 152 -3.16 -15.36 6.67
C LEU A 152 -2.99 -16.68 5.92
N ALA A 153 -2.22 -16.64 4.84
CA ALA A 153 -1.97 -17.82 4.02
C ALA A 153 -0.49 -18.23 4.08
N SER A 154 -0.17 -19.39 3.52
CA SER A 154 1.19 -19.94 3.52
C SER A 154 1.58 -20.45 2.15
N THR A 155 2.87 -20.35 1.84
CA THR A 155 3.46 -21.02 0.68
C THR A 155 3.89 -22.45 1.05
N PRO A 156 4.15 -23.34 0.07
CA PRO A 156 4.67 -24.69 0.34
C PRO A 156 6.01 -24.71 1.09
N ASP A 157 6.84 -23.68 0.90
CA ASP A 157 8.13 -23.47 1.60
C ASP A 157 7.97 -22.70 2.92
N GLN A 158 6.74 -22.70 3.49
CA GLN A 158 6.40 -22.16 4.81
C GLN A 158 6.66 -20.65 4.98
N ALA A 159 6.70 -19.88 3.88
CA ALA A 159 6.59 -18.43 3.96
C ALA A 159 5.14 -18.03 4.28
N ILE A 160 4.97 -16.96 5.03
CA ILE A 160 3.65 -16.35 5.26
C ILE A 160 3.26 -15.47 4.07
N ILE A 161 1.98 -15.45 3.74
CA ILE A 161 1.39 -14.56 2.75
C ILE A 161 0.44 -13.60 3.47
N PHE A 162 0.79 -12.33 3.50
CA PHE A 162 -0.07 -11.24 3.97
C PHE A 162 -0.91 -10.72 2.81
N LEU A 163 -2.16 -11.16 2.72
CA LEU A 163 -3.07 -10.75 1.66
C LEU A 163 -3.53 -9.31 1.85
N GLN A 164 -3.46 -8.51 0.82
CA GLN A 164 -4.08 -7.20 0.75
C GLN A 164 -5.47 -7.36 0.13
N ILE A 165 -6.48 -7.29 0.97
CA ILE A 165 -7.89 -7.42 0.62
C ILE A 165 -8.57 -6.10 0.98
N ASP A 166 -9.26 -5.48 0.04
CA ASP A 166 -9.92 -4.20 0.25
C ASP A 166 -11.27 -4.31 0.98
N GLN A 167 -11.89 -3.18 1.27
CA GLN A 167 -13.18 -3.11 1.96
C GLN A 167 -14.33 -3.79 1.18
N ASP A 168 -14.20 -3.95 -0.13
CA ASP A 168 -15.15 -4.65 -0.99
C ASP A 168 -14.83 -6.16 -1.08
N ASN A 169 -13.94 -6.65 -0.21
CA ASN A 169 -13.53 -8.05 -0.11
C ASN A 169 -12.77 -8.57 -1.35
N GLN A 170 -12.18 -7.66 -2.15
CA GLN A 170 -11.42 -8.01 -3.33
C GLN A 170 -9.93 -8.13 -3.01
N CYS A 171 -9.32 -9.27 -3.34
CA CYS A 171 -7.89 -9.46 -3.16
C CYS A 171 -7.10 -8.68 -4.22
N ARG A 172 -6.26 -7.76 -3.77
CA ARG A 172 -5.42 -6.91 -4.62
C ARG A 172 -4.05 -7.52 -4.86
N THR A 173 -3.48 -8.11 -3.84
CA THR A 173 -2.18 -8.82 -3.89
C THR A 173 -1.93 -9.55 -2.57
N GLY A 174 -0.73 -10.10 -2.41
CA GLY A 174 -0.24 -10.65 -1.15
C GLY A 174 1.28 -10.49 -1.06
N LYS A 175 1.75 -10.01 0.09
CA LYS A 175 3.18 -9.88 0.40
C LYS A 175 3.69 -11.18 1.00
N ILE A 176 4.73 -11.77 0.41
CA ILE A 176 5.25 -13.08 0.80
C ILE A 176 6.56 -12.88 1.54
N MET A 177 6.64 -13.37 2.76
CA MET A 177 7.77 -13.15 3.66
C MET A 177 8.20 -14.44 4.33
N GLN A 178 9.50 -14.70 4.38
CA GLN A 178 10.10 -15.79 5.16
C GLN A 178 10.56 -15.31 6.53
N TYR A 179 10.30 -16.12 7.55
CA TYR A 179 10.71 -15.87 8.93
C TYR A 179 11.46 -17.08 9.51
N ASN A 180 12.36 -16.82 10.41
CA ASN A 180 13.02 -17.88 11.20
C ASN A 180 12.03 -18.39 12.26
N PRO A 181 11.73 -19.70 12.31
CA PRO A 181 10.73 -20.24 13.24
C PRO A 181 11.17 -20.20 14.71
N SER A 182 12.47 -20.05 14.99
CA SER A 182 13.00 -20.00 16.35
C SER A 182 13.12 -18.57 16.89
N THR A 183 13.35 -17.58 16.01
CA THR A 183 13.62 -16.20 16.44
C THR A 183 12.56 -15.19 16.00
N GLY A 184 11.67 -15.58 15.09
CA GLY A 184 10.68 -14.65 14.51
C GLY A 184 11.27 -13.53 13.66
N HIS A 185 12.58 -13.54 13.41
CA HIS A 185 13.22 -12.56 12.55
C HIS A 185 12.98 -12.88 11.07
N ARG A 186 12.84 -11.83 10.27
CA ARG A 186 12.72 -11.96 8.82
C ARG A 186 14.00 -12.56 8.23
N ILE A 187 13.86 -13.60 7.41
CA ILE A 187 14.94 -14.13 6.60
C ILE A 187 15.03 -13.28 5.32
N LYS A 188 16.22 -12.69 5.10
CA LYS A 188 16.53 -11.91 3.89
C LYS A 188 17.40 -12.78 2.98
N ASP A 189 17.08 -12.81 1.67
CA ASP A 189 17.95 -13.43 0.67
C ASP A 189 19.31 -12.68 0.68
N PRO A 190 20.44 -13.33 1.00
CA PRO A 190 21.74 -12.67 1.07
C PRO A 190 22.16 -12.03 -0.26
N ASN A 191 21.71 -12.59 -1.39
CA ASN A 191 22.01 -12.06 -2.73
C ASN A 191 21.05 -10.94 -3.16
N LYS A 192 19.89 -10.80 -2.49
CA LYS A 192 18.83 -9.82 -2.79
C LYS A 192 18.14 -9.36 -1.52
N PRO A 193 18.84 -8.72 -0.57
CA PRO A 193 18.35 -8.47 0.79
C PRO A 193 17.10 -7.59 0.86
N GLY A 194 16.88 -6.74 -0.13
CA GLY A 194 15.69 -5.88 -0.21
C GLY A 194 14.50 -6.49 -0.98
N ARG A 195 14.66 -7.68 -1.56
CA ARG A 195 13.63 -8.25 -2.41
C ARG A 195 12.47 -8.81 -1.59
N ILE A 196 11.28 -8.32 -1.87
CA ILE A 196 10.01 -8.86 -1.39
C ILE A 196 9.36 -9.66 -2.52
N ASN A 197 8.89 -10.88 -2.22
CA ASN A 197 8.04 -11.61 -3.14
C ASN A 197 6.59 -11.17 -3.01
N TRP A 198 5.88 -11.19 -4.14
CA TRP A 198 4.49 -10.79 -4.21
C TRP A 198 3.67 -11.84 -4.95
N LEU A 199 2.45 -12.12 -4.45
CA LEU A 199 1.54 -13.07 -5.07
C LEU A 199 1.27 -12.71 -6.54
N HIS A 200 0.92 -11.46 -6.83
CA HIS A 200 0.68 -11.00 -8.21
C HIS A 200 1.90 -11.20 -9.12
N SER A 201 3.13 -11.04 -8.61
CA SER A 201 4.35 -11.24 -9.40
C SER A 201 4.55 -12.71 -9.77
N ILE A 202 4.19 -13.63 -8.87
CA ILE A 202 4.21 -15.07 -9.14
C ILE A 202 3.16 -15.42 -10.19
N LEU A 203 1.93 -14.92 -10.01
CA LEU A 203 0.81 -15.20 -10.90
C LEU A 203 1.06 -14.64 -12.32
N LYS A 204 1.65 -13.42 -12.43
CA LYS A 204 2.07 -12.86 -13.73
C LYS A 204 3.11 -13.72 -14.42
N ARG A 205 4.15 -14.18 -13.72
CA ARG A 205 5.16 -15.10 -14.29
C ARG A 205 4.56 -16.41 -14.78
N ARG A 206 3.50 -16.90 -14.10
CA ARG A 206 2.75 -18.10 -14.48
C ARG A 206 1.69 -17.84 -15.56
N LYS A 207 1.58 -16.59 -16.04
CA LYS A 207 0.56 -16.17 -17.01
C LYS A 207 -0.88 -16.44 -16.55
N GLN A 208 -1.12 -16.38 -15.24
CA GLN A 208 -2.42 -16.64 -14.61
C GLN A 208 -3.24 -15.34 -14.41
N LEU A 209 -2.63 -14.18 -14.62
CA LEU A 209 -3.32 -12.87 -14.62
C LEU A 209 -3.41 -12.35 -16.06
N PRO A 210 -4.46 -11.56 -16.39
CA PRO A 210 -4.59 -10.91 -17.68
C PRO A 210 -3.36 -10.06 -18.03
N PRO A 211 -3.00 -9.90 -19.33
CA PRO A 211 -1.86 -9.09 -19.74
C PRO A 211 -1.94 -7.62 -19.30
N ASP A 212 -3.16 -7.08 -19.27
CA ASP A 212 -3.50 -5.70 -18.86
C ASP A 212 -3.72 -5.54 -17.35
N TRP A 213 -3.54 -6.60 -16.58
CA TRP A 213 -3.70 -6.55 -15.13
C TRP A 213 -2.71 -5.56 -14.49
N GLN A 214 -3.22 -4.61 -13.71
CA GLN A 214 -2.42 -3.58 -13.04
C GLN A 214 -2.52 -3.72 -11.53
N LEU A 215 -1.41 -3.53 -10.83
CA LEU A 215 -1.38 -3.58 -9.38
C LEU A 215 -2.11 -2.36 -8.78
N THR A 216 -3.12 -2.65 -7.96
CA THR A 216 -3.76 -1.66 -7.09
C THR A 216 -3.66 -2.19 -5.67
N GLN A 217 -2.84 -1.55 -4.84
CA GLN A 217 -2.66 -1.96 -3.45
C GLN A 217 -3.67 -1.27 -2.53
N CYS A 218 -4.05 -1.96 -1.45
CA CYS A 218 -4.82 -1.43 -0.32
C CYS A 218 -4.06 -1.63 0.99
N LEU A 219 -4.61 -1.19 2.12
CA LEU A 219 -4.02 -1.45 3.42
C LEU A 219 -4.15 -2.93 3.78
N PHE A 220 -3.18 -3.47 4.48
CA PHE A 220 -3.33 -4.79 5.08
C PHE A 220 -4.37 -4.72 6.21
N GLY A 221 -5.33 -5.65 6.19
CA GLY A 221 -6.47 -5.66 7.12
C GLY A 221 -7.65 -4.76 6.72
N GLU A 222 -7.60 -4.07 5.58
CA GLU A 222 -8.64 -3.13 5.13
C GLU A 222 -10.04 -3.77 5.04
N HIS A 223 -10.14 -5.03 4.64
CA HIS A 223 -11.41 -5.79 4.58
C HIS A 223 -12.12 -5.97 5.92
N LEU A 224 -11.43 -5.68 7.03
CA LEU A 224 -12.03 -5.72 8.38
C LEU A 224 -12.76 -4.42 8.74
N LEU A 225 -12.54 -3.32 8.00
CA LEU A 225 -13.16 -2.02 8.26
C LEU A 225 -14.70 -2.08 8.34
N PRO A 226 -15.40 -2.72 7.39
CA PRO A 226 -16.86 -2.82 7.44
C PRO A 226 -17.38 -3.69 8.61
N GLN A 227 -16.57 -4.64 9.08
CA GLN A 227 -16.93 -5.56 10.16
C GLN A 227 -16.79 -4.94 11.56
N HIS A 228 -15.99 -3.88 11.68
CA HIS A 228 -15.67 -3.21 12.92
C HIS A 228 -15.83 -1.67 12.83
N PRO A 229 -17.04 -1.17 12.57
CA PRO A 229 -17.27 0.27 12.32
C PRO A 229 -16.87 1.16 13.50
N ASP A 230 -16.99 0.67 14.73
CA ASP A 230 -16.80 1.48 15.96
C ASP A 230 -15.39 1.37 16.56
N LYS A 231 -14.58 0.40 16.13
CA LYS A 231 -13.23 0.26 16.68
C LYS A 231 -12.32 1.41 16.24
N THR A 232 -11.52 1.94 17.17
CA THR A 232 -10.39 2.80 16.84
C THR A 232 -9.38 2.02 15.98
N ILE A 233 -8.97 2.62 14.88
CA ILE A 233 -7.96 2.03 13.99
C ILE A 233 -6.59 2.29 14.60
N ALA A 234 -5.79 1.22 14.73
CA ALA A 234 -4.38 1.29 15.03
C ALA A 234 -3.58 0.97 13.76
N LEU A 235 -2.83 1.95 13.27
CA LEU A 235 -2.09 1.86 12.01
C LEU A 235 -0.61 1.67 12.30
N VAL A 236 -0.01 0.62 11.75
CA VAL A 236 1.43 0.31 11.86
C VAL A 236 2.10 0.21 10.50
N GLU A 237 3.41 0.10 10.48
CA GLU A 237 4.18 -0.03 9.24
C GLU A 237 4.07 -1.43 8.65
N SER A 238 4.33 -2.47 9.46
CA SER A 238 4.47 -3.84 8.97
C SER A 238 3.25 -4.72 9.27
N GLU A 239 2.99 -5.66 8.37
CA GLU A 239 1.94 -6.65 8.51
C GLU A 239 2.20 -7.59 9.72
N LYS A 240 3.48 -7.92 10.00
CA LYS A 240 3.88 -8.70 11.20
C LYS A 240 3.43 -7.99 12.47
N THR A 241 3.74 -6.71 12.58
CA THR A 241 3.36 -5.88 13.73
C THR A 241 1.85 -5.83 13.89
N ALA A 242 1.10 -5.63 12.78
CA ALA A 242 -0.36 -5.59 12.83
C ALA A 242 -0.97 -6.87 13.39
N ILE A 243 -0.56 -8.06 12.93
CA ILE A 243 -1.13 -9.33 13.43
C ILE A 243 -0.74 -9.66 14.87
N ILE A 244 0.49 -9.34 15.29
CA ILE A 244 0.94 -9.53 16.67
C ILE A 244 0.13 -8.63 17.61
N CYS A 245 0.02 -7.36 17.27
CA CYS A 245 -0.77 -6.40 18.05
C CYS A 245 -2.27 -6.77 18.05
N ALA A 246 -2.82 -7.27 16.94
CA ALA A 246 -4.21 -7.74 16.87
C ALA A 246 -4.45 -8.96 17.78
N ALA A 247 -3.48 -9.85 17.90
CA ALA A 247 -3.56 -10.99 18.81
C ALA A 247 -3.59 -10.56 20.27
N LEU A 248 -2.77 -9.57 20.65
CA LEU A 248 -2.54 -9.13 22.03
C LEU A 248 -3.46 -7.99 22.47
N MET A 249 -3.88 -7.12 21.54
CA MET A 249 -4.70 -5.93 21.82
C MET A 249 -5.92 -5.88 20.88
N PRO A 250 -6.89 -6.80 21.04
CA PRO A 250 -8.05 -6.94 20.14
C PRO A 250 -9.07 -5.79 20.25
N GLN A 251 -8.91 -4.88 21.20
CA GLN A 251 -9.77 -3.69 21.34
C GLN A 251 -9.60 -2.69 20.20
N TYR A 252 -8.48 -2.71 19.51
CA TYR A 252 -8.22 -1.91 18.29
C TYR A 252 -8.47 -2.72 17.01
N LEU A 253 -8.69 -2.03 15.91
CA LEU A 253 -8.59 -2.60 14.58
C LEU A 253 -7.21 -2.29 14.00
N TRP A 254 -6.36 -3.31 13.92
CA TRP A 254 -4.97 -3.16 13.47
C TRP A 254 -4.86 -3.26 11.96
N LEU A 255 -4.30 -2.23 11.34
CA LEU A 255 -4.03 -2.17 9.90
C LEU A 255 -2.55 -1.88 9.67
N ALA A 256 -2.01 -2.31 8.52
CA ALA A 256 -0.65 -1.95 8.14
C ALA A 256 -0.57 -1.25 6.79
N THR A 257 0.34 -0.28 6.70
CA THR A 257 0.65 0.41 5.43
C THR A 257 1.44 -0.46 4.48
N GLY A 258 2.22 -1.42 4.99
CA GLY A 258 3.10 -2.31 4.24
C GLY A 258 4.51 -1.78 4.03
N GLY A 259 4.86 -0.65 4.64
CA GLY A 259 6.20 -0.05 4.64
C GLY A 259 6.18 1.46 4.94
N LYS A 260 7.30 1.99 5.42
CA LYS A 260 7.46 3.40 5.84
C LYS A 260 6.96 4.40 4.79
N SER A 261 7.35 4.23 3.54
CA SER A 261 6.96 5.10 2.42
C SER A 261 5.50 4.95 1.98
N GLN A 262 4.79 3.97 2.55
CA GLN A 262 3.41 3.64 2.16
C GLN A 262 2.35 4.38 2.99
N PHE A 263 2.75 5.30 3.83
CA PHE A 263 1.88 6.29 4.47
C PHE A 263 1.48 7.34 3.41
N ASN A 264 0.43 7.04 2.63
CA ASN A 264 0.08 7.78 1.41
C ASN A 264 -1.45 7.79 1.18
N ASN A 265 -1.91 8.21 0.02
CA ASN A 265 -3.33 8.39 -0.32
C ASN A 265 -4.22 7.14 -0.11
N ARG A 266 -3.66 5.95 0.11
CA ARG A 266 -4.45 4.78 0.52
C ARG A 266 -5.13 4.97 1.88
N LEU A 267 -4.59 5.87 2.72
CA LEU A 267 -5.20 6.21 4.02
C LEU A 267 -6.56 6.91 3.88
N THR A 268 -6.91 7.43 2.71
CA THR A 268 -8.21 8.08 2.48
C THR A 268 -9.41 7.15 2.69
N VAL A 269 -9.21 5.84 2.59
CA VAL A 269 -10.23 4.82 2.91
C VAL A 269 -10.67 4.89 4.39
N LEU A 270 -9.83 5.47 5.25
CA LEU A 270 -10.05 5.59 6.70
C LEU A 270 -10.84 6.85 7.08
N LYS A 271 -11.34 7.62 6.10
CA LYS A 271 -12.13 8.83 6.36
C LYS A 271 -13.34 8.53 7.27
N GLY A 272 -13.55 9.39 8.26
CA GLY A 272 -14.62 9.24 9.25
C GLY A 272 -14.31 8.26 10.39
N ARG A 273 -13.10 7.70 10.43
CA ARG A 273 -12.66 6.79 11.49
C ARG A 273 -11.62 7.47 12.39
N LYS A 274 -11.63 7.11 13.68
CA LYS A 274 -10.59 7.52 14.61
C LYS A 274 -9.34 6.65 14.39
N ILE A 275 -8.18 7.28 14.16
CA ILE A 275 -6.94 6.62 13.78
C ILE A 275 -5.82 7.01 14.75
N ILE A 276 -5.11 6.00 15.25
CA ILE A 276 -3.85 6.18 15.97
C ILE A 276 -2.77 5.44 15.17
N ALA A 277 -1.82 6.19 14.65
CA ALA A 277 -0.67 5.62 13.94
C ALA A 277 0.47 5.36 14.93
N PHE A 278 1.04 4.17 14.89
CA PHE A 278 2.18 3.74 15.69
C PHE A 278 3.36 3.50 14.74
N PRO A 279 4.16 4.53 14.47
CA PRO A 279 5.33 4.40 13.62
C PRO A 279 6.40 3.51 14.26
N ASP A 280 7.24 2.91 13.43
CA ASP A 280 8.48 2.31 13.87
C ASP A 280 9.40 3.42 14.44
N ILE A 281 10.39 3.03 15.23
CA ILE A 281 11.21 3.97 16.01
C ILE A 281 11.92 5.05 15.18
N ASP A 282 12.19 4.77 13.92
CA ASP A 282 12.86 5.70 12.99
C ASP A 282 11.88 6.46 12.05
N ALA A 283 10.57 6.25 12.23
CA ALA A 283 9.53 6.78 11.36
C ALA A 283 8.66 7.88 12.00
N TYR A 284 8.81 8.16 13.30
CA TYR A 284 7.93 9.06 14.03
C TYR A 284 7.82 10.46 13.41
N HIS A 285 8.95 11.13 13.19
CA HIS A 285 8.95 12.49 12.64
C HIS A 285 8.46 12.55 11.19
N ASP A 286 8.76 11.53 10.38
CA ASP A 286 8.28 11.44 9.00
C ASP A 286 6.76 11.27 8.96
N TRP A 287 6.21 10.35 9.77
CA TRP A 287 4.77 10.15 9.83
C TRP A 287 4.02 11.33 10.43
N LEU A 288 4.58 11.96 11.47
CA LEU A 288 4.02 13.18 12.06
C LEU A 288 3.93 14.31 11.02
N HIS A 289 4.99 14.52 10.25
CA HIS A 289 5.00 15.51 9.18
C HIS A 289 3.95 15.20 8.11
N ARG A 290 3.87 13.93 7.69
CA ARG A 290 2.90 13.49 6.66
C ARG A 290 1.44 13.56 7.08
N THR A 291 1.12 13.69 8.35
CA THR A 291 -0.29 13.90 8.76
C THR A 291 -0.87 15.18 8.16
N THR A 292 -0.03 16.17 7.85
CA THR A 292 -0.46 17.41 7.20
C THR A 292 -1.05 17.20 5.80
N ASP A 293 -0.68 16.09 5.13
CA ASP A 293 -1.23 15.71 3.83
C ASP A 293 -2.67 15.18 3.94
N PHE A 294 -3.14 14.88 5.17
CA PHE A 294 -4.43 14.25 5.45
C PHE A 294 -5.29 15.03 6.46
N PRO A 295 -5.53 16.35 6.27
CA PRO A 295 -6.24 17.18 7.24
C PRO A 295 -7.71 16.76 7.44
N HIS A 296 -8.24 15.90 6.55
CA HIS A 296 -9.59 15.37 6.58
C HIS A 296 -9.73 14.06 7.37
N LEU A 297 -8.63 13.52 7.92
CA LEU A 297 -8.62 12.31 8.76
C LEU A 297 -8.48 12.68 10.24
N ASP A 298 -9.24 12.02 11.11
CA ASP A 298 -9.01 12.06 12.57
C ASP A 298 -7.82 11.14 12.92
N LEU A 299 -6.63 11.61 12.61
CA LEU A 299 -5.37 10.87 12.66
C LEU A 299 -4.41 11.48 13.67
N LYS A 300 -4.00 10.67 14.64
CA LYS A 300 -2.96 11.02 15.61
C LYS A 300 -1.79 10.07 15.47
N VAL A 301 -0.57 10.60 15.58
CA VAL A 301 0.66 9.78 15.63
C VAL A 301 1.05 9.58 17.08
N SER A 302 1.20 8.32 17.48
CA SER A 302 1.64 7.94 18.82
C SER A 302 3.15 8.17 18.97
N ASP A 303 3.53 8.81 20.04
CA ASP A 303 4.92 9.03 20.46
C ASP A 303 5.42 7.94 21.44
N LEU A 304 4.69 6.82 21.53
CA LEU A 304 4.97 5.74 22.50
C LEU A 304 6.41 5.24 22.39
N LEU A 305 6.83 4.79 21.21
CA LEU A 305 8.20 4.32 21.02
C LEU A 305 9.22 5.45 21.11
N GLU A 306 8.86 6.66 20.62
CA GLU A 306 9.74 7.82 20.70
C GLU A 306 10.09 8.18 22.14
N LYS A 307 9.14 8.06 23.08
CA LYS A 307 9.32 8.38 24.50
C LYS A 307 9.97 7.28 25.32
N HIS A 308 9.70 6.02 24.98
CA HIS A 308 10.02 4.88 25.85
C HIS A 308 11.14 3.98 25.34
N ALA A 309 11.55 4.11 24.09
CA ALA A 309 12.62 3.31 23.52
C ALA A 309 13.98 3.68 24.10
N THR A 310 14.73 2.66 24.50
CA THR A 310 16.11 2.78 24.97
C THR A 310 17.07 3.08 23.82
N PRO A 311 18.32 3.50 24.08
CA PRO A 311 19.33 3.60 23.03
C PRO A 311 19.57 2.29 22.27
N GLU A 312 19.47 1.15 22.97
CA GLU A 312 19.61 -0.20 22.41
C GLU A 312 18.44 -0.52 21.47
N ASP A 313 17.21 -0.17 21.86
CA ASP A 313 16.01 -0.31 21.03
C ASP A 313 16.13 0.50 19.73
N ARG A 314 16.66 1.73 19.84
CA ARG A 314 16.93 2.59 18.68
C ARG A 314 17.97 2.00 17.74
N ALA A 315 19.05 1.45 18.30
CA ALA A 315 20.11 0.79 17.53
C ALA A 315 19.61 -0.49 16.84
N ALA A 316 18.67 -1.20 17.48
CA ALA A 316 18.04 -2.40 16.96
C ALA A 316 16.90 -2.13 15.96
N HIS A 317 16.46 -0.87 15.80
CA HIS A 317 15.33 -0.47 14.95
C HIS A 317 14.06 -1.27 15.24
N ILE A 318 13.71 -1.38 16.53
CA ILE A 318 12.55 -2.16 16.94
C ILE A 318 11.23 -1.53 16.46
N ASP A 319 10.25 -2.39 16.22
CA ASP A 319 8.87 -1.99 15.97
C ASP A 319 7.99 -2.15 17.23
N LEU A 320 6.73 -1.74 17.16
CA LEU A 320 5.81 -1.86 18.29
C LEU A 320 5.63 -3.30 18.78
N ALA A 321 5.64 -4.29 17.88
CA ALA A 321 5.49 -5.69 18.26
C ALA A 321 6.74 -6.19 19.00
N ASP A 322 7.91 -5.82 18.55
CA ASP A 322 9.17 -6.17 19.23
C ASP A 322 9.17 -5.59 20.66
N TRP A 323 8.77 -4.32 20.83
CA TRP A 323 8.66 -3.67 22.14
C TRP A 323 7.66 -4.37 23.08
N ILE A 324 6.48 -4.75 22.57
CA ILE A 324 5.46 -5.47 23.36
C ILE A 324 5.96 -6.86 23.74
N ILE A 325 6.61 -7.58 22.83
CA ILE A 325 7.16 -8.92 23.09
C ILE A 325 8.23 -8.84 24.17
N GLN A 326 9.14 -7.87 24.13
CA GLN A 326 10.13 -7.63 25.18
C GLN A 326 9.45 -7.40 26.53
N PHE A 327 8.41 -6.55 26.59
CA PHE A 327 7.68 -6.29 27.81
C PHE A 327 7.04 -7.56 28.38
N LEU A 328 6.44 -8.41 27.54
CA LEU A 328 5.84 -9.68 27.95
C LEU A 328 6.85 -10.72 28.43
N THR A 329 8.07 -10.71 27.86
CA THR A 329 9.11 -11.65 28.27
C THR A 329 9.85 -11.25 29.53
N ASN A 330 10.00 -9.95 29.79
CA ASN A 330 10.67 -9.41 30.97
C ASN A 330 9.77 -9.42 32.24
N ASN A 331 8.47 -9.62 32.08
CA ASN A 331 7.50 -9.67 33.20
C ASN A 331 6.97 -11.10 33.47
N LYS A 332 7.62 -12.12 32.94
CA LYS A 332 7.41 -13.54 33.30
C LYS A 332 8.46 -13.98 34.31
#